data_123dfb808540b948ea993dc90f1f9c3c
#
_entry.id   123dfb808540b948ea993dc90f1f9c3c
#
_cell.length_a   1.000
_cell.length_b   1.000
_cell.length_c   1.000
_cell.angle_alpha   90.00
_cell.angle_beta   90.00
_cell.angle_gamma   90.00
#
_symmetry.space_group_name_H-M   'P 1'
#
loop_
_entity.id
_entity.type
_entity.pdbx_description
1 polymer ?
#
loop_
_entity_poly.entity_id
_entity_poly.type
_entity_poly.pdbx_seq_one_letter_code
_entity_poly.pdbx_strand_id
1 'polypeptide(L)'
;SQAAGSVISTDPAANSSKAKGSTINIVVSKGVETVAVPNVAGKKLETAKSELTSAGFTVGEVSEVYSDSVATGLVIATDPVNGSKIPKNSTVNIQVSKGAAITMPDFGYMRVSYAEARRQLQALGISVSTIEKVEDPSHTSATGDMVISQYPAAGSKIDGTVTLYVSVASSNGNQGTQTTETTVSSGN
;
A
#
# COMPACT_ATOMS: atom_id res chain seq x y z
N SER A 1 -11.06 17.50 31.93
CA SER A 1 -11.58 18.81 31.47
C SER A 1 -13.07 18.87 31.65
N GLN A 2 -13.58 20.02 32.06
CA GLN A 2 -15.02 20.23 32.25
C GLN A 2 -15.66 20.78 30.98
N ALA A 3 -16.94 20.45 30.74
CA ALA A 3 -17.68 20.97 29.60
C ALA A 3 -17.77 22.51 29.62
N ALA A 4 -17.85 23.14 28.44
CA ALA A 4 -18.06 24.57 28.36
C ALA A 4 -19.34 24.99 29.10
N GLY A 5 -19.27 26.08 29.84
CA GLY A 5 -20.38 26.58 30.67
C GLY A 5 -20.49 25.94 32.06
N SER A 6 -19.73 24.88 32.39
CA SER A 6 -19.71 24.30 33.71
C SER A 6 -18.96 25.16 34.69
N VAL A 7 -19.47 25.30 35.93
CA VAL A 7 -18.76 26.00 37.01
C VAL A 7 -17.58 25.16 37.48
N ILE A 8 -16.37 25.73 37.46
CA ILE A 8 -15.16 25.11 37.95
C ILE A 8 -14.97 25.34 39.42
N SER A 9 -15.15 26.61 39.86
CA SER A 9 -14.99 27.00 41.26
C SER A 9 -15.76 28.27 41.54
N THR A 10 -15.98 28.54 42.83
CA THR A 10 -16.53 29.80 43.33
C THR A 10 -15.57 30.38 44.36
N ASP A 11 -15.53 31.71 44.45
CA ASP A 11 -14.88 32.45 45.53
C ASP A 11 -15.84 33.42 46.13
N PRO A 12 -16.21 33.25 47.39
CA PRO A 12 -15.81 32.19 48.32
C PRO A 12 -16.18 30.77 47.91
N ALA A 13 -15.41 29.80 48.39
CA ALA A 13 -15.62 28.38 48.08
C ALA A 13 -17.05 27.93 48.52
N ALA A 14 -17.55 26.86 47.88
CA ALA A 14 -18.82 26.26 48.23
C ALA A 14 -18.86 25.91 49.73
N ASN A 15 -20.03 26.08 50.34
CA ASN A 15 -20.29 25.90 51.79
C ASN A 15 -19.58 26.92 52.71
N SER A 16 -19.01 28.00 52.22
CA SER A 16 -18.50 29.13 53.05
C SER A 16 -19.62 29.99 53.54
N SER A 17 -19.55 30.46 54.79
CA SER A 17 -20.50 31.46 55.32
C SER A 17 -20.04 32.87 54.97
N LYS A 18 -20.93 33.66 54.35
CA LYS A 18 -20.71 35.07 54.03
C LYS A 18 -21.92 35.92 54.39
N ALA A 19 -21.72 37.19 54.63
CA ALA A 19 -22.80 38.13 54.89
C ALA A 19 -23.73 38.25 53.67
N LYS A 20 -25.04 38.45 53.93
CA LYS A 20 -26.01 38.68 52.87
C LYS A 20 -25.61 39.92 52.01
N GLY A 21 -25.64 39.77 50.72
CA GLY A 21 -25.20 40.81 49.75
C GLY A 21 -23.72 40.79 49.38
N SER A 22 -22.94 39.84 49.92
CA SER A 22 -21.52 39.69 49.46
C SER A 22 -21.43 39.23 48.01
N THR A 23 -20.42 39.69 47.30
CA THR A 23 -20.08 39.26 45.91
C THR A 23 -19.52 37.85 45.93
N ILE A 24 -19.96 37.06 44.98
CA ILE A 24 -19.46 35.70 44.72
C ILE A 24 -18.88 35.72 43.28
N ASN A 25 -17.62 35.41 43.16
CA ASN A 25 -16.98 35.20 41.86
C ASN A 25 -17.19 33.75 41.40
N ILE A 26 -17.59 33.55 40.16
CA ILE A 26 -17.79 32.24 39.58
C ILE A 26 -16.82 32.06 38.44
N VAL A 27 -16.00 30.98 38.49
CA VAL A 27 -15.12 30.58 37.39
C VAL A 27 -15.84 29.53 36.59
N VAL A 28 -16.03 29.84 35.30
CA VAL A 28 -16.77 28.97 34.38
C VAL A 28 -15.83 28.40 33.35
N SER A 29 -15.96 27.12 33.04
CA SER A 29 -15.19 26.45 32.00
C SER A 29 -15.49 27.02 30.62
N LYS A 30 -14.46 27.32 29.83
CA LYS A 30 -14.58 27.62 28.39
C LYS A 30 -14.61 26.35 27.53
N GLY A 31 -14.50 25.18 28.17
CA GLY A 31 -14.34 23.89 27.44
C GLY A 31 -12.95 23.66 26.93
N VAL A 32 -12.83 22.72 26.01
CA VAL A 32 -11.56 22.40 25.34
C VAL A 32 -11.43 23.28 24.09
N GLU A 33 -10.26 23.87 23.92
CA GLU A 33 -9.95 24.58 22.68
C GLU A 33 -9.97 23.59 21.52
N THR A 34 -10.80 23.87 20.50
CA THR A 34 -10.88 23.06 19.29
C THR A 34 -10.34 23.82 18.09
N VAL A 35 -9.66 23.13 17.21
CA VAL A 35 -9.11 23.63 15.93
C VAL A 35 -9.70 22.84 14.79
N ALA A 36 -9.98 23.47 13.67
CA ALA A 36 -10.44 22.78 12.47
C ALA A 36 -9.27 22.11 11.76
N VAL A 37 -9.44 20.85 11.38
CA VAL A 37 -8.45 20.10 10.58
C VAL A 37 -8.28 20.79 9.22
N PRO A 38 -7.05 21.21 8.83
CA PRO A 38 -6.82 21.88 7.55
C PRO A 38 -7.06 20.91 6.37
N ASN A 39 -7.40 21.49 5.21
CA ASN A 39 -7.54 20.71 3.99
C ASN A 39 -6.16 20.45 3.37
N VAL A 40 -5.69 19.21 3.50
CA VAL A 40 -4.41 18.76 2.95
C VAL A 40 -4.58 17.77 1.80
N ALA A 41 -5.80 17.49 1.35
CA ALA A 41 -6.07 16.60 0.21
C ALA A 41 -5.38 17.13 -1.07
N GLY A 42 -4.82 16.25 -1.86
CA GLY A 42 -4.07 16.57 -3.08
C GLY A 42 -2.66 17.12 -2.86
N LYS A 43 -2.23 17.34 -1.62
CA LYS A 43 -0.88 17.82 -1.30
C LYS A 43 0.10 16.65 -1.12
N LYS A 44 1.39 16.95 -1.26
CA LYS A 44 2.45 15.97 -0.92
C LYS A 44 2.43 15.67 0.58
N LEU A 45 2.77 14.44 0.95
CA LEU A 45 2.77 13.99 2.35
C LEU A 45 3.53 14.93 3.29
N GLU A 46 4.73 15.36 2.92
CA GLU A 46 5.55 16.23 3.78
C GLU A 46 4.90 17.62 4.00
N THR A 47 4.26 18.17 2.96
CA THR A 47 3.50 19.41 3.08
C THR A 47 2.31 19.26 4.01
N ALA A 48 1.59 18.15 3.88
CA ALA A 48 0.44 17.81 4.73
C ALA A 48 0.85 17.66 6.20
N LYS A 49 1.94 16.97 6.49
CA LYS A 49 2.49 16.82 7.84
C LYS A 49 2.84 18.19 8.45
N SER A 50 3.52 19.05 7.67
CA SER A 50 3.90 20.37 8.12
C SER A 50 2.67 21.24 8.44
N GLU A 51 1.64 21.23 7.59
CA GLU A 51 0.42 22.03 7.81
C GLU A 51 -0.38 21.52 9.02
N LEU A 52 -0.53 20.21 9.20
CA LEU A 52 -1.20 19.63 10.36
C LEU A 52 -0.46 19.98 11.66
N THR A 53 0.85 19.86 11.67
CA THR A 53 1.68 20.23 12.84
C THR A 53 1.58 21.71 13.14
N SER A 54 1.63 22.59 12.12
CA SER A 54 1.48 24.03 12.27
C SER A 54 0.10 24.43 12.80
N ALA A 55 -0.93 23.66 12.47
CA ALA A 55 -2.28 23.84 13.01
C ALA A 55 -2.43 23.33 14.45
N GLY A 56 -1.40 22.71 15.02
CA GLY A 56 -1.38 22.22 16.40
C GLY A 56 -1.90 20.79 16.55
N PHE A 57 -1.85 19.98 15.50
CA PHE A 57 -2.21 18.56 15.55
C PHE A 57 -0.96 17.66 15.62
N THR A 58 -1.16 16.45 16.13
CA THR A 58 -0.16 15.39 16.06
C THR A 58 -0.44 14.53 14.83
N VAL A 59 0.55 14.33 13.97
CA VAL A 59 0.43 13.39 12.85
C VAL A 59 0.46 11.97 13.40
N GLY A 60 -0.57 11.20 13.10
CA GLY A 60 -0.71 9.81 13.49
C GLY A 60 -0.20 8.85 12.42
N GLU A 61 -0.96 7.78 12.17
CA GLU A 61 -0.65 6.77 11.17
C GLU A 61 -0.72 7.36 9.75
N VAL A 62 0.25 6.98 8.93
CA VAL A 62 0.24 7.23 7.48
C VAL A 62 -0.01 5.90 6.79
N SER A 63 -1.20 5.74 6.22
CA SER A 63 -1.58 4.57 5.45
C SER A 63 -1.52 4.84 3.95
N GLU A 64 -1.14 3.84 3.18
CA GLU A 64 -1.10 3.92 1.72
C GLU A 64 -2.22 3.10 1.12
N VAL A 65 -3.01 3.69 0.22
CA VAL A 65 -4.12 3.04 -0.46
C VAL A 65 -4.10 3.33 -1.95
N TYR A 66 -4.61 2.42 -2.77
CA TYR A 66 -4.75 2.66 -4.20
C TYR A 66 -5.85 3.69 -4.50
N SER A 67 -5.61 4.53 -5.48
CA SER A 67 -6.58 5.53 -5.96
C SER A 67 -6.40 5.78 -7.45
N ASP A 68 -7.47 5.64 -8.20
CA ASP A 68 -7.48 5.93 -9.64
C ASP A 68 -7.58 7.43 -9.94
N SER A 69 -7.95 8.24 -8.93
CA SER A 69 -8.20 9.68 -9.07
C SER A 69 -7.12 10.56 -8.46
N VAL A 70 -6.29 10.02 -7.56
CA VAL A 70 -5.23 10.77 -6.88
C VAL A 70 -3.87 10.19 -7.25
N ALA A 71 -2.97 11.04 -7.72
CA ALA A 71 -1.64 10.61 -8.13
C ALA A 71 -0.82 10.06 -6.95
N THR A 72 0.11 9.16 -7.24
CA THR A 72 1.01 8.54 -6.26
C THR A 72 1.72 9.59 -5.40
N GLY A 73 1.78 9.35 -4.09
CA GLY A 73 2.46 10.20 -3.11
C GLY A 73 1.66 11.42 -2.64
N LEU A 74 0.44 11.62 -3.18
CA LEU A 74 -0.44 12.69 -2.74
C LEU A 74 -1.44 12.20 -1.69
N VAL A 75 -1.81 13.09 -0.77
CA VAL A 75 -2.81 12.81 0.27
C VAL A 75 -4.19 12.66 -0.34
N ILE A 76 -4.88 11.58 -0.01
CA ILE A 76 -6.27 11.33 -0.39
C ILE A 76 -7.20 11.99 0.62
N ALA A 77 -7.00 11.68 1.90
CA ALA A 77 -7.86 12.13 2.99
C ALA A 77 -7.12 12.12 4.33
N THR A 78 -7.74 12.71 5.33
CA THR A 78 -7.33 12.62 6.72
C THR A 78 -8.44 12.02 7.58
N ASP A 79 -8.06 11.44 8.70
CA ASP A 79 -8.99 11.00 9.73
C ASP A 79 -8.54 11.55 11.10
N PRO A 80 -9.31 12.46 11.71
CA PRO A 80 -10.60 13.03 11.27
C PRO A 80 -10.51 13.83 9.95
N VAL A 81 -11.63 13.90 9.22
CA VAL A 81 -11.71 14.57 7.91
C VAL A 81 -11.46 16.09 8.03
N ASN A 82 -11.02 16.71 6.93
CA ASN A 82 -10.83 18.15 6.85
C ASN A 82 -12.08 18.91 7.31
N GLY A 83 -11.88 20.05 7.99
CA GLY A 83 -12.93 20.88 8.55
C GLY A 83 -13.51 20.40 9.90
N SER A 84 -13.21 19.15 10.32
CA SER A 84 -13.61 18.65 11.64
C SER A 84 -13.00 19.49 12.74
N LYS A 85 -13.80 19.95 13.70
CA LYS A 85 -13.35 20.69 14.89
C LYS A 85 -12.99 19.68 15.99
N ILE A 86 -11.73 19.49 16.24
CA ILE A 86 -11.21 18.58 17.26
C ILE A 86 -10.28 19.30 18.23
N PRO A 87 -10.07 18.76 19.44
CA PRO A 87 -9.16 19.36 20.40
C PRO A 87 -7.77 19.57 19.83
N LYS A 88 -7.12 20.68 20.19
CA LYS A 88 -5.72 20.92 19.90
C LYS A 88 -4.87 19.77 20.45
N ASN A 89 -3.79 19.41 19.75
CA ASN A 89 -2.92 18.25 20.01
C ASN A 89 -3.60 16.88 19.78
N SER A 90 -4.80 16.84 19.20
CA SER A 90 -5.39 15.56 18.74
C SER A 90 -4.57 14.95 17.61
N THR A 91 -4.63 13.62 17.51
CA THR A 91 -3.98 12.86 16.43
C THR A 91 -4.83 12.90 15.17
N VAL A 92 -4.19 13.13 14.02
CA VAL A 92 -4.79 13.07 12.69
C VAL A 92 -4.00 12.09 11.83
N ASN A 93 -4.67 11.05 11.35
CA ASN A 93 -4.11 10.06 10.44
C ASN A 93 -4.20 10.56 8.99
N ILE A 94 -3.30 10.09 8.13
CA ILE A 94 -3.20 10.53 6.74
C ILE A 94 -3.29 9.31 5.84
N GLN A 95 -4.14 9.37 4.80
CA GLN A 95 -4.16 8.38 3.73
C GLN A 95 -3.48 8.96 2.49
N VAL A 96 -2.50 8.23 1.96
CA VAL A 96 -1.68 8.62 0.79
C VAL A 96 -1.97 7.67 -0.37
N SER A 97 -2.01 8.23 -1.57
CA SER A 97 -2.23 7.44 -2.77
C SER A 97 -0.99 6.66 -3.19
N LYS A 98 -1.17 5.38 -3.47
CA LYS A 98 -0.24 4.53 -4.24
C LYS A 98 -0.39 4.72 -5.76
N GLY A 99 -1.34 5.54 -6.22
CA GLY A 99 -1.77 5.62 -7.61
C GLY A 99 -2.79 4.54 -7.96
N ALA A 100 -3.09 4.40 -9.24
CA ALA A 100 -3.98 3.37 -9.73
C ALA A 100 -3.43 1.96 -9.44
N ALA A 101 -4.32 1.04 -9.11
CA ALA A 101 -3.93 -0.36 -8.94
C ALA A 101 -3.56 -0.97 -10.29
N ILE A 102 -2.36 -1.58 -10.37
CA ILE A 102 -1.98 -2.38 -11.53
C ILE A 102 -2.63 -3.75 -11.39
N THR A 103 -3.34 -4.20 -12.42
CA THR A 103 -3.93 -5.53 -12.46
C THR A 103 -3.08 -6.49 -13.28
N MET A 104 -3.04 -7.75 -12.86
CA MET A 104 -2.28 -8.80 -13.50
C MET A 104 -2.89 -9.14 -14.87
N PRO A 105 -2.14 -9.03 -15.99
CA PRO A 105 -2.59 -9.47 -17.29
C PRO A 105 -2.87 -10.98 -17.31
N ASP A 106 -3.70 -11.41 -18.24
CA ASP A 106 -3.90 -12.84 -18.52
C ASP A 106 -2.88 -13.31 -19.56
N PHE A 107 -1.87 -14.04 -19.12
CA PHE A 107 -0.88 -14.63 -20.02
C PHE A 107 -1.34 -15.97 -20.63
N GLY A 108 -2.40 -16.56 -20.10
CA GLY A 108 -2.95 -17.83 -20.55
C GLY A 108 -1.96 -19.00 -20.43
N TYR A 109 -2.50 -20.21 -20.56
CA TYR A 109 -1.67 -21.42 -20.55
C TYR A 109 -0.94 -21.59 -21.89
N MET A 110 0.40 -21.65 -21.85
CA MET A 110 1.27 -21.91 -23.03
C MET A 110 1.10 -20.92 -24.20
N ARG A 111 0.55 -19.73 -23.96
CA ARG A 111 0.32 -18.72 -25.03
C ARG A 111 1.44 -17.70 -25.14
N VAL A 112 2.10 -17.40 -24.05
CA VAL A 112 3.09 -16.32 -23.95
C VAL A 112 4.39 -16.88 -23.38
N SER A 113 5.52 -16.48 -23.95
CA SER A 113 6.82 -16.80 -23.35
C SER A 113 7.09 -15.96 -22.12
N TYR A 114 7.97 -16.45 -21.24
CA TYR A 114 8.43 -15.69 -20.08
C TYR A 114 8.97 -14.31 -20.44
N ALA A 115 9.77 -14.25 -21.52
CA ALA A 115 10.35 -12.99 -21.98
C ALA A 115 9.28 -11.97 -22.40
N GLU A 116 8.25 -12.41 -23.09
CA GLU A 116 7.12 -11.57 -23.49
C GLU A 116 6.27 -11.15 -22.30
N ALA A 117 5.91 -12.08 -21.41
CA ALA A 117 5.17 -11.77 -20.18
C ALA A 117 5.91 -10.75 -19.32
N ARG A 118 7.21 -10.95 -19.13
CA ARG A 118 8.08 -10.02 -18.41
C ARG A 118 8.10 -8.63 -19.05
N ARG A 119 8.19 -8.54 -20.36
CA ARG A 119 8.15 -7.26 -21.10
C ARG A 119 6.83 -6.53 -20.87
N GLN A 120 5.70 -7.24 -20.93
CA GLN A 120 4.37 -6.65 -20.67
C GLN A 120 4.24 -6.16 -19.24
N LEU A 121 4.69 -6.91 -18.25
CA LEU A 121 4.71 -6.48 -16.85
C LEU A 121 5.58 -5.24 -16.64
N GLN A 122 6.75 -5.18 -17.27
CA GLN A 122 7.61 -4.01 -17.22
C GLN A 122 6.96 -2.77 -17.86
N ALA A 123 6.23 -2.93 -18.95
CA ALA A 123 5.48 -1.85 -19.58
C ALA A 123 4.37 -1.29 -18.66
N LEU A 124 3.84 -2.11 -17.76
CA LEU A 124 2.91 -1.69 -16.70
C LEU A 124 3.59 -1.05 -15.47
N GLY A 125 4.92 -0.95 -15.48
CA GLY A 125 5.68 -0.36 -14.36
C GLY A 125 6.12 -1.36 -13.28
N ILE A 126 5.93 -2.67 -13.49
CA ILE A 126 6.42 -3.69 -12.56
C ILE A 126 7.93 -3.84 -12.68
N SER A 127 8.64 -3.73 -11.57
CA SER A 127 10.09 -3.87 -11.53
C SER A 127 10.53 -5.30 -11.88
N VAL A 128 11.64 -5.44 -12.61
CA VAL A 128 12.22 -6.76 -12.94
C VAL A 128 12.56 -7.57 -11.69
N SER A 129 12.99 -6.91 -10.63
CA SER A 129 13.36 -7.56 -9.36
C SER A 129 12.17 -8.17 -8.61
N THR A 130 10.94 -7.79 -8.98
CA THR A 130 9.72 -8.34 -8.39
C THR A 130 9.06 -9.40 -9.26
N ILE A 131 9.67 -9.79 -10.40
CA ILE A 131 9.16 -10.84 -11.29
C ILE A 131 10.01 -12.10 -11.08
N GLU A 132 9.44 -13.10 -10.46
CA GLU A 132 10.06 -14.40 -10.25
C GLU A 132 9.70 -15.37 -11.36
N LYS A 133 10.70 -16.16 -11.79
CA LYS A 133 10.57 -17.26 -12.72
C LYS A 133 10.67 -18.58 -11.97
N VAL A 134 9.66 -19.43 -12.10
CA VAL A 134 9.65 -20.77 -11.51
C VAL A 134 9.48 -21.79 -12.64
N GLU A 135 10.44 -22.69 -12.80
CA GLU A 135 10.36 -23.76 -13.81
C GLU A 135 9.55 -24.93 -13.25
N ASP A 136 8.61 -25.41 -14.06
CA ASP A 136 7.81 -26.60 -13.74
C ASP A 136 8.20 -27.76 -14.68
N PRO A 137 8.94 -28.75 -14.19
CA PRO A 137 9.41 -29.86 -15.02
C PRO A 137 8.30 -30.81 -15.47
N SER A 138 7.10 -30.73 -14.88
CA SER A 138 5.94 -31.54 -15.30
C SER A 138 5.32 -31.02 -16.62
N HIS A 139 5.69 -29.80 -17.04
CA HIS A 139 5.22 -29.18 -18.26
C HIS A 139 6.40 -28.88 -19.19
N THR A 140 6.37 -29.46 -20.40
CA THR A 140 7.41 -29.28 -21.41
C THR A 140 6.87 -28.54 -22.64
N SER A 141 7.72 -27.77 -23.31
CA SER A 141 7.44 -27.17 -24.61
C SER A 141 8.68 -27.29 -25.53
N ALA A 142 8.50 -27.09 -26.82
CA ALA A 142 9.60 -27.22 -27.80
C ALA A 142 10.80 -26.30 -27.49
N THR A 143 10.54 -25.10 -26.97
CA THR A 143 11.57 -24.09 -26.66
C THR A 143 11.78 -23.88 -25.16
N GLY A 144 10.95 -24.48 -24.29
CA GLY A 144 10.88 -24.10 -22.88
C GLY A 144 10.29 -22.71 -22.66
N ASP A 145 10.33 -22.25 -21.42
CA ASP A 145 10.00 -20.87 -21.02
C ASP A 145 8.61 -20.35 -21.43
N MET A 146 7.65 -21.23 -21.72
CA MET A 146 6.27 -20.83 -21.94
C MET A 146 5.54 -20.70 -20.60
N VAL A 147 4.83 -19.61 -20.38
CA VAL A 147 4.04 -19.39 -19.16
C VAL A 147 2.93 -20.43 -19.07
N ILE A 148 2.89 -21.19 -17.99
CA ILE A 148 1.88 -22.21 -17.73
C ILE A 148 0.89 -21.77 -16.65
N SER A 149 1.35 -21.00 -15.69
CA SER A 149 0.51 -20.34 -14.70
C SER A 149 1.19 -19.08 -14.15
N GLN A 150 0.45 -18.29 -13.42
CA GLN A 150 0.89 -17.01 -12.89
C GLN A 150 0.30 -16.74 -11.51
N TYR A 151 1.05 -16.00 -10.70
CA TYR A 151 0.56 -15.45 -9.44
C TYR A 151 1.02 -13.98 -9.34
N PRO A 152 0.13 -13.05 -8.98
CA PRO A 152 -1.31 -13.22 -8.74
C PRO A 152 -2.08 -13.72 -9.97
N ALA A 153 -3.32 -14.18 -9.77
CA ALA A 153 -4.18 -14.61 -10.86
C ALA A 153 -4.53 -13.44 -11.80
N ALA A 154 -4.85 -13.75 -13.07
CA ALA A 154 -5.29 -12.75 -14.04
C ALA A 154 -6.42 -11.87 -13.49
N GLY A 155 -6.36 -10.57 -13.72
CA GLY A 155 -7.32 -9.57 -13.21
C GLY A 155 -7.16 -9.20 -11.73
N SER A 156 -6.32 -9.90 -10.97
CA SER A 156 -6.02 -9.54 -9.58
C SER A 156 -5.08 -8.35 -9.51
N LYS A 157 -5.15 -7.56 -8.43
CA LYS A 157 -4.18 -6.50 -8.17
C LYS A 157 -2.79 -7.08 -7.93
N ILE A 158 -1.79 -6.39 -8.50
CA ILE A 158 -0.39 -6.69 -8.23
C ILE A 158 0.06 -5.81 -7.04
N ASP A 159 0.37 -6.47 -5.92
CA ASP A 159 0.87 -5.81 -4.70
C ASP A 159 2.03 -6.63 -4.14
N GLY A 160 3.21 -6.49 -4.76
CA GLY A 160 4.40 -7.22 -4.42
C GLY A 160 4.96 -8.09 -5.55
N THR A 161 5.40 -9.29 -5.22
CA THR A 161 6.07 -10.20 -6.17
C THR A 161 5.07 -10.81 -7.15
N VAL A 162 5.47 -10.86 -8.42
CA VAL A 162 4.80 -11.61 -9.49
C VAL A 162 5.58 -12.89 -9.74
N THR A 163 4.93 -14.04 -9.65
CA THR A 163 5.55 -15.33 -9.98
C THR A 163 4.99 -15.86 -11.30
N LEU A 164 5.86 -16.18 -12.23
CA LEU A 164 5.52 -16.81 -13.49
C LEU A 164 6.06 -18.25 -13.50
N TYR A 165 5.16 -19.21 -13.54
CA TYR A 165 5.49 -20.62 -13.69
C TYR A 165 5.65 -20.92 -15.17
N VAL A 166 6.76 -21.52 -15.54
CA VAL A 166 7.12 -21.74 -16.94
C VAL A 166 7.47 -23.19 -17.22
N SER A 167 7.20 -23.61 -18.46
CA SER A 167 7.60 -24.92 -18.95
C SER A 167 9.11 -25.03 -19.13
N VAL A 168 9.64 -26.24 -19.02
CA VAL A 168 11.02 -26.56 -19.40
C VAL A 168 11.09 -26.98 -20.87
N ALA A 169 12.27 -26.88 -21.49
CA ALA A 169 12.48 -27.37 -22.86
C ALA A 169 12.33 -28.88 -22.89
N SER A 170 11.61 -29.40 -23.88
CA SER A 170 11.58 -30.84 -24.15
C SER A 170 13.00 -31.28 -24.52
N SER A 171 13.59 -32.16 -23.72
CA SER A 171 14.80 -32.88 -24.13
C SER A 171 14.39 -33.89 -25.22
N ASN A 172 14.31 -33.44 -26.48
CA ASN A 172 14.34 -34.36 -27.58
C ASN A 172 15.73 -35.05 -27.54
N GLY A 173 15.73 -36.22 -27.01
CA GLY A 173 16.89 -37.08 -27.05
C GLY A 173 17.33 -37.21 -28.52
N ASN A 174 18.36 -36.51 -28.89
CA ASN A 174 19.16 -36.85 -29.99
C ASN A 174 19.86 -38.15 -29.60
N GLN A 175 19.17 -39.29 -29.76
CA GLN A 175 19.81 -40.59 -29.83
C GLN A 175 20.68 -40.56 -31.08
N GLY A 176 21.88 -40.03 -30.92
CA GLY A 176 22.95 -40.28 -31.87
C GLY A 176 23.04 -41.78 -32.07
N THR A 177 22.70 -42.22 -33.27
CA THR A 177 22.94 -43.58 -33.79
C THR A 177 24.42 -43.88 -33.57
N GLN A 178 24.75 -44.64 -32.53
CA GLN A 178 26.06 -45.28 -32.44
C GLN A 178 26.07 -46.35 -33.52
N THR A 179 26.66 -46.00 -34.65
CA THR A 179 27.16 -46.97 -35.62
C THR A 179 28.30 -47.75 -34.93
N THR A 180 27.99 -48.92 -34.39
CA THR A 180 29.01 -49.90 -34.00
C THR A 180 29.70 -50.37 -35.27
N GLU A 181 30.88 -49.80 -35.62
CA GLU A 181 31.81 -50.42 -36.56
C GLU A 181 32.31 -51.69 -35.93
N THR A 182 31.80 -52.80 -36.45
CA THR A 182 32.36 -54.14 -36.23
C THR A 182 33.60 -54.27 -37.08
N THR A 183 34.79 -54.05 -36.52
CA THR A 183 36.05 -54.42 -37.14
C THR A 183 36.18 -55.94 -37.17
N VAL A 184 35.95 -56.53 -38.34
CA VAL A 184 36.29 -57.93 -38.58
C VAL A 184 37.81 -58.00 -38.79
N SER A 185 38.52 -58.51 -37.80
CA SER A 185 39.94 -58.89 -37.94
C SER A 185 40.03 -60.20 -38.67
N SER A 186 40.45 -60.18 -39.92
CA SER A 186 40.88 -61.39 -40.66
C SER A 186 42.32 -61.70 -40.26
N GLY A 187 42.46 -62.78 -39.48
CA GLY A 187 43.76 -63.37 -39.23
C GLY A 187 44.21 -64.30 -40.41
N ASN A 188 45.44 -64.21 -40.73
CA ASN A 188 46.21 -65.24 -41.43
C ASN A 188 47.44 -65.60 -40.59
#